data_a561bf0a801ac78b187fa56b50946f76
#
_entry.id   a561bf0a801ac78b187fa56b50946f76
#
_cell.length_a   1.000
_cell.length_b   1.000
_cell.length_c   1.000
_cell.angle_alpha   90.00
_cell.angle_beta   90.00
_cell.angle_gamma   90.00
#
_symmetry.space_group_name_H-M   'P 1'
#
loop_
_entity.id
_entity.type
_entity.pdbx_description
1 polymer ?
#
loop_
_entity_poly.entity_id
_entity_poly.type
_entity_poly.pdbx_seq_one_letter_code
_entity_poly.pdbx_strand_id
1 'polypeptide(L)'
;QIDDISQQFESGRRLKKGTLLAQLENSDYQAAVESARQALSSAQVSLLEEQRQGLQALSEWQSSGLEGEPDSDLVLRKPQLAAAKAAVKEAEANLKAAEKDLAQTTIKAPFDALIIERLVSPGSYVQSGTEVATLYSTDHVEISVALSAQEWSNLPSLSVLNSGKWPVTVTSVENSHSWQGYVLRAEQSLNQETRQRSLIIAVDKPLDIEPALFPGTFVEAHIEGRDIAGVWKLPTSALSQRGEVWYVSADNTLKKFSTSPLFSSRGSIYIAPPESLANATVPVLVSPLNSYLEGMAVTAVEVSQS
;
A
#
# COMPACT_ATOMS: atom_id res chain seq x y z
N GLN A 1 15.41 -17.99 25.46
CA GLN A 1 16.47 -18.54 24.64
C GLN A 1 15.86 -19.19 23.39
N ILE A 2 16.54 -19.13 22.24
CA ILE A 2 16.13 -19.90 21.05
C ILE A 2 16.56 -21.35 21.26
N ASP A 3 15.59 -22.26 21.23
CA ASP A 3 15.78 -23.69 21.38
C ASP A 3 16.07 -24.34 20.02
N ASP A 4 15.21 -24.09 19.02
CA ASP A 4 15.35 -24.67 17.71
C ASP A 4 15.12 -23.64 16.59
N ILE A 5 15.73 -23.87 15.45
CA ILE A 5 15.60 -23.07 14.23
C ILE A 5 15.25 -23.98 13.07
N SER A 6 14.19 -23.58 12.33
CA SER A 6 13.76 -24.32 11.14
C SER A 6 14.86 -24.35 10.07
N GLN A 7 15.05 -25.52 9.44
CA GLN A 7 15.96 -25.67 8.30
C GLN A 7 15.59 -24.76 7.11
N GLN A 8 14.34 -24.31 7.04
CA GLN A 8 13.89 -23.37 6.00
C GLN A 8 14.24 -21.90 6.33
N PHE A 9 14.67 -21.62 7.55
CA PHE A 9 15.02 -20.28 8.00
C PHE A 9 16.46 -19.92 7.63
N GLU A 10 16.74 -19.81 6.34
CA GLU A 10 18.03 -19.45 5.75
C GLU A 10 17.88 -18.29 4.78
N SER A 11 18.89 -17.41 4.74
CA SER A 11 18.91 -16.26 3.80
C SER A 11 18.78 -16.73 2.35
N GLY A 12 18.00 -15.98 1.56
CA GLY A 12 17.71 -16.29 0.16
C GLY A 12 16.56 -17.29 -0.05
N ARG A 13 16.01 -17.88 1.01
CA ARG A 13 14.84 -18.77 0.89
C ARG A 13 13.52 -18.01 0.92
N ARG A 14 12.56 -18.53 0.16
CA ARG A 14 11.17 -18.04 0.13
C ARG A 14 10.33 -18.90 1.06
N LEU A 15 9.50 -18.22 1.86
CA LEU A 15 8.62 -18.86 2.84
C LEU A 15 7.18 -18.44 2.62
N LYS A 16 6.27 -19.34 2.98
CA LYS A 16 4.83 -19.02 3.08
C LYS A 16 4.51 -18.45 4.46
N LYS A 17 3.48 -17.62 4.50
CA LYS A 17 2.88 -17.14 5.74
C LYS A 17 2.61 -18.30 6.70
N GLY A 18 2.98 -18.13 7.97
CA GLY A 18 2.79 -19.13 9.01
C GLY A 18 3.88 -20.20 9.08
N THR A 19 4.86 -20.22 8.16
CA THR A 19 6.01 -21.14 8.23
C THR A 19 6.80 -20.87 9.50
N LEU A 20 7.16 -21.93 10.22
CA LEU A 20 7.97 -21.87 11.42
C LEU A 20 9.38 -21.34 11.07
N LEU A 21 9.83 -20.32 11.79
CA LEU A 21 11.18 -19.78 11.71
C LEU A 21 12.05 -20.30 12.85
N ALA A 22 11.60 -20.07 14.09
CA ALA A 22 12.33 -20.49 15.27
C ALA A 22 11.34 -20.81 16.41
N GLN A 23 11.78 -21.63 17.34
CA GLN A 23 11.09 -21.97 18.58
C GLN A 23 11.91 -21.47 19.74
N LEU A 24 11.29 -20.74 20.64
CA LEU A 24 11.87 -20.40 21.95
C LEU A 24 11.71 -21.56 22.91
N GLU A 25 12.60 -21.64 23.87
CA GLU A 25 12.39 -22.47 25.07
C GLU A 25 11.07 -22.06 25.73
N ASN A 26 10.18 -23.01 26.01
CA ASN A 26 8.80 -22.74 26.34
C ASN A 26 8.26 -23.53 27.54
N SER A 27 9.10 -24.23 28.28
CA SER A 27 8.68 -25.05 29.43
C SER A 27 7.96 -24.23 30.51
N ASP A 28 8.45 -23.03 30.83
CA ASP A 28 7.81 -22.15 31.78
C ASP A 28 6.44 -21.66 31.32
N TYR A 29 6.31 -21.37 30.01
CA TYR A 29 5.04 -20.96 29.41
C TYR A 29 4.02 -22.11 29.37
N GLN A 30 4.46 -23.34 29.12
CA GLN A 30 3.60 -24.54 29.20
C GLN A 30 3.12 -24.75 30.63
N ALA A 31 4.00 -24.63 31.64
CA ALA A 31 3.64 -24.73 33.03
C ALA A 31 2.63 -23.64 33.46
N ALA A 32 2.78 -22.42 32.92
CA ALA A 32 1.84 -21.31 33.18
C ALA A 32 0.44 -21.61 32.63
N VAL A 33 0.36 -22.17 31.39
CA VAL A 33 -0.91 -22.58 30.78
C VAL A 33 -1.60 -23.67 31.62
N GLU A 34 -0.87 -24.70 32.06
CA GLU A 34 -1.46 -25.77 32.88
C GLU A 34 -1.91 -25.23 34.26
N SER A 35 -1.18 -24.32 34.87
CA SER A 35 -1.57 -23.65 36.11
C SER A 35 -2.86 -22.83 35.95
N ALA A 36 -2.97 -22.05 34.83
CA ALA A 36 -4.15 -21.27 34.54
C ALA A 36 -5.37 -22.17 34.22
N ARG A 37 -5.16 -23.32 33.55
CA ARG A 37 -6.20 -24.32 33.28
C ARG A 37 -6.74 -24.94 34.56
N GLN A 38 -5.86 -25.24 35.53
CA GLN A 38 -6.26 -25.75 36.85
C GLN A 38 -7.08 -24.69 37.59
N ALA A 39 -6.67 -23.42 37.57
CA ALA A 39 -7.40 -22.32 38.21
C ALA A 39 -8.81 -22.17 37.62
N LEU A 40 -8.95 -22.26 36.30
CA LEU A 40 -10.25 -22.24 35.62
C LEU A 40 -11.14 -23.41 36.05
N SER A 41 -10.59 -24.62 36.12
CA SER A 41 -11.34 -25.79 36.58
C SER A 41 -11.83 -25.62 38.02
N SER A 42 -10.99 -25.08 38.94
CA SER A 42 -11.38 -24.79 40.30
C SER A 42 -12.48 -23.72 40.42
N ALA A 43 -12.39 -22.65 39.59
CA ALA A 43 -13.43 -21.62 39.55
C ALA A 43 -14.76 -22.17 39.01
N GLN A 44 -14.74 -23.07 38.00
CA GLN A 44 -15.92 -23.74 37.46
C GLN A 44 -16.61 -24.63 38.53
N VAL A 45 -15.83 -25.39 39.31
CA VAL A 45 -16.35 -26.18 40.42
C VAL A 45 -17.05 -25.29 41.44
N SER A 46 -16.39 -24.20 41.85
CA SER A 46 -16.96 -23.22 42.79
C SER A 46 -18.26 -22.60 42.27
N LEU A 47 -18.33 -22.31 40.96
CA LEU A 47 -19.57 -21.83 40.36
C LEU A 47 -20.70 -22.86 40.42
N LEU A 48 -20.39 -24.13 40.15
CA LEU A 48 -21.38 -25.22 40.25
C LEU A 48 -21.88 -25.41 41.67
N GLU A 49 -20.99 -25.28 42.65
CA GLU A 49 -21.35 -25.33 44.09
C GLU A 49 -22.27 -24.17 44.46
N GLU A 50 -21.97 -22.94 44.06
CA GLU A 50 -22.85 -21.79 44.30
C GLU A 50 -24.19 -21.90 43.59
N GLN A 51 -24.24 -22.44 42.36
CA GLN A 51 -25.50 -22.72 41.67
C GLN A 51 -26.35 -23.71 42.47
N ARG A 52 -25.76 -24.81 42.95
CA ARG A 52 -26.44 -25.80 43.76
C ARG A 52 -26.96 -25.19 45.06
N GLN A 53 -26.13 -24.41 45.78
CA GLN A 53 -26.51 -23.73 47.02
C GLN A 53 -27.60 -22.70 46.79
N GLY A 54 -27.58 -21.97 45.68
CA GLY A 54 -28.63 -21.02 45.27
C GLY A 54 -29.98 -21.72 45.01
N LEU A 55 -29.95 -22.86 44.35
CA LEU A 55 -31.15 -23.68 44.16
C LEU A 55 -31.73 -24.24 45.48
N GLN A 56 -30.85 -24.67 46.38
CA GLN A 56 -31.24 -25.11 47.68
C GLN A 56 -31.89 -23.99 48.51
N ALA A 57 -31.28 -22.80 48.54
CA ALA A 57 -31.82 -21.62 49.21
C ALA A 57 -33.20 -21.20 48.66
N LEU A 58 -33.39 -21.29 47.35
CA LEU A 58 -34.70 -21.05 46.71
C LEU A 58 -35.75 -22.06 47.15
N SER A 59 -35.40 -23.35 47.21
CA SER A 59 -36.30 -24.42 47.69
C SER A 59 -36.66 -24.23 49.16
N GLU A 60 -35.71 -23.88 50.02
CA GLU A 60 -35.97 -23.59 51.41
C GLU A 60 -36.87 -22.37 51.60
N TRP A 61 -36.66 -21.28 50.82
CA TRP A 61 -37.57 -20.13 50.82
C TRP A 61 -39.00 -20.52 50.46
N GLN A 62 -39.18 -21.26 49.38
CA GLN A 62 -40.50 -21.71 48.90
C GLN A 62 -41.19 -22.60 49.95
N SER A 63 -40.43 -23.40 50.66
CA SER A 63 -40.94 -24.31 51.69
C SER A 63 -41.29 -23.62 53.00
N SER A 64 -40.79 -22.41 53.25
CA SER A 64 -41.03 -21.64 54.47
C SER A 64 -42.44 -21.05 54.61
N GLY A 65 -43.26 -21.12 53.54
CA GLY A 65 -44.60 -20.57 53.50
C GLY A 65 -44.67 -19.05 53.39
N LEU A 66 -43.57 -18.38 53.19
CA LEU A 66 -43.52 -16.92 52.93
C LEU A 66 -43.92 -16.66 51.49
N GLU A 67 -44.84 -15.71 51.32
CA GLU A 67 -45.27 -15.27 49.95
C GLU A 67 -44.38 -14.13 49.43
N GLY A 68 -44.09 -14.19 48.10
CA GLY A 68 -43.33 -13.14 47.41
C GLY A 68 -41.82 -13.46 47.30
N GLU A 69 -41.06 -12.47 46.80
CA GLU A 69 -39.59 -12.57 46.74
C GLU A 69 -38.97 -12.17 48.07
N PRO A 70 -37.79 -12.76 48.44
CA PRO A 70 -37.05 -12.35 49.65
C PRO A 70 -36.69 -10.87 49.58
N ASP A 71 -36.74 -10.19 50.74
CA ASP A 71 -36.36 -8.78 50.90
C ASP A 71 -34.90 -8.50 50.57
N SER A 72 -34.06 -9.53 50.47
CA SER A 72 -32.64 -9.41 50.14
C SER A 72 -32.20 -10.48 49.16
N ASP A 73 -31.48 -10.06 48.12
CA ASP A 73 -30.81 -10.96 47.16
C ASP A 73 -29.78 -11.91 47.82
N LEU A 74 -29.32 -11.62 49.02
CA LEU A 74 -28.44 -12.48 49.81
C LEU A 74 -29.10 -13.77 50.22
N VAL A 75 -30.41 -13.77 50.43
CA VAL A 75 -31.18 -14.97 50.80
C VAL A 75 -31.12 -16.02 49.69
N LEU A 76 -31.22 -15.60 48.46
CA LEU A 76 -31.10 -16.45 47.24
C LEU A 76 -29.66 -16.58 46.72
N ARG A 77 -28.68 -16.10 47.46
CA ARG A 77 -27.24 -16.16 47.09
C ARG A 77 -26.92 -15.57 45.75
N LYS A 78 -27.72 -14.62 45.25
CA LYS A 78 -27.51 -13.99 43.94
C LYS A 78 -26.17 -13.27 43.81
N PRO A 79 -25.68 -12.49 44.84
CA PRO A 79 -24.36 -11.86 44.82
C PRO A 79 -23.22 -12.87 44.78
N GLN A 80 -23.34 -13.98 45.55
CA GLN A 80 -22.30 -15.03 45.59
C GLN A 80 -22.22 -15.74 44.21
N LEU A 81 -23.37 -16.03 43.62
CA LEU A 81 -23.43 -16.58 42.23
C LEU A 81 -22.81 -15.62 41.24
N ALA A 82 -23.08 -14.31 41.35
CA ALA A 82 -22.47 -13.31 40.49
C ALA A 82 -20.94 -13.23 40.65
N ALA A 83 -20.45 -13.32 41.93
CA ALA A 83 -19.02 -13.38 42.23
C ALA A 83 -18.36 -14.63 41.64
N ALA A 84 -18.98 -15.81 41.80
CA ALA A 84 -18.46 -17.06 41.23
C ALA A 84 -18.42 -17.04 39.69
N LYS A 85 -19.44 -16.44 39.01
CA LYS A 85 -19.41 -16.21 37.59
C LYS A 85 -18.30 -15.25 37.15
N ALA A 86 -18.02 -14.22 37.94
CA ALA A 86 -16.93 -13.29 37.68
C ALA A 86 -15.56 -13.98 37.81
N ALA A 87 -15.38 -14.84 38.82
CA ALA A 87 -14.17 -15.62 39.00
C ALA A 87 -13.87 -16.58 37.86
N VAL A 88 -14.91 -17.22 37.26
CA VAL A 88 -14.73 -18.04 36.08
C VAL A 88 -14.25 -17.19 34.91
N LYS A 89 -14.87 -16.04 34.66
CA LYS A 89 -14.45 -15.13 33.56
C LYS A 89 -13.00 -14.62 33.73
N GLU A 90 -12.59 -14.35 34.95
CA GLU A 90 -11.23 -13.97 35.29
C GLU A 90 -10.25 -15.11 34.96
N ALA A 91 -10.57 -16.33 35.41
CA ALA A 91 -9.74 -17.50 35.14
C ALA A 91 -9.66 -17.84 33.65
N GLU A 92 -10.76 -17.68 32.87
CA GLU A 92 -10.77 -17.80 31.40
C GLU A 92 -9.86 -16.76 30.74
N ALA A 93 -9.90 -15.52 31.23
CA ALA A 93 -9.03 -14.46 30.70
C ALA A 93 -7.54 -14.75 30.98
N ASN A 94 -7.24 -15.25 32.17
CA ASN A 94 -5.87 -15.62 32.57
C ASN A 94 -5.36 -16.82 31.75
N LEU A 95 -6.19 -17.84 31.51
CA LEU A 95 -5.82 -18.94 30.63
C LEU A 95 -5.54 -18.47 29.22
N LYS A 96 -6.40 -17.64 28.67
CA LYS A 96 -6.21 -17.06 27.32
C LYS A 96 -4.93 -16.23 27.22
N ALA A 97 -4.57 -15.50 28.27
CA ALA A 97 -3.32 -14.76 28.33
C ALA A 97 -2.11 -15.70 28.29
N ALA A 98 -2.11 -16.74 29.14
CA ALA A 98 -1.03 -17.73 29.18
C ALA A 98 -0.88 -18.50 27.84
N GLU A 99 -1.99 -18.88 27.21
CA GLU A 99 -1.99 -19.52 25.88
C GLU A 99 -1.42 -18.61 24.79
N LYS A 100 -1.74 -17.31 24.86
CA LYS A 100 -1.16 -16.31 23.94
C LYS A 100 0.35 -16.20 24.13
N ASP A 101 0.82 -16.14 25.37
CA ASP A 101 2.24 -16.03 25.68
C ASP A 101 2.99 -17.28 25.21
N LEU A 102 2.42 -18.47 25.40
CA LEU A 102 2.96 -19.73 24.87
C LEU A 102 2.99 -19.71 23.34
N ALA A 103 1.94 -19.23 22.68
CA ALA A 103 1.90 -19.14 21.22
C ALA A 103 2.98 -18.18 20.65
N GLN A 104 3.35 -17.15 21.39
CA GLN A 104 4.42 -16.20 21.03
C GLN A 104 5.83 -16.79 21.13
N THR A 105 6.02 -17.92 21.81
CA THR A 105 7.30 -18.64 21.81
C THR A 105 7.60 -19.29 20.45
N THR A 106 6.61 -19.40 19.60
CA THR A 106 6.74 -19.95 18.24
C THR A 106 6.79 -18.81 17.23
N ILE A 107 7.98 -18.52 16.71
CA ILE A 107 8.21 -17.45 15.75
C ILE A 107 7.88 -17.96 14.35
N LYS A 108 6.91 -17.33 13.67
CA LYS A 108 6.43 -17.70 12.33
C LYS A 108 6.51 -16.52 11.37
N ALA A 109 6.64 -16.83 10.08
CA ALA A 109 6.58 -15.83 9.02
C ALA A 109 5.20 -15.13 9.01
N PRO A 110 5.13 -13.78 9.15
CA PRO A 110 3.87 -13.05 9.23
C PRO A 110 3.15 -12.92 7.88
N PHE A 111 3.88 -13.06 6.76
CA PHE A 111 3.41 -12.98 5.38
C PHE A 111 4.27 -13.90 4.49
N ASP A 112 3.92 -14.04 3.22
CA ASP A 112 4.74 -14.72 2.21
C ASP A 112 6.01 -13.91 1.98
N ALA A 113 7.16 -14.48 2.33
CA ALA A 113 8.40 -13.73 2.50
C ALA A 113 9.60 -14.33 1.77
N LEU A 114 10.52 -13.44 1.38
CA LEU A 114 11.92 -13.77 1.07
C LEU A 114 12.75 -13.40 2.30
N ILE A 115 13.55 -14.34 2.80
CA ILE A 115 14.48 -14.07 3.90
C ILE A 115 15.71 -13.36 3.34
N ILE A 116 15.92 -12.13 3.79
CA ILE A 116 17.12 -11.36 3.43
C ILE A 116 18.26 -11.73 4.36
N GLU A 117 17.97 -11.69 5.68
CA GLU A 117 18.97 -11.94 6.68
C GLU A 117 18.36 -12.63 7.90
N ARG A 118 19.09 -13.58 8.45
CA ARG A 118 18.79 -14.21 9.74
C ARG A 118 19.73 -13.64 10.78
N LEU A 119 19.19 -13.04 11.83
CA LEU A 119 19.94 -12.32 12.86
C LEU A 119 20.17 -13.15 14.13
N VAL A 120 19.65 -14.37 14.18
CA VAL A 120 19.70 -15.23 15.38
C VAL A 120 20.20 -16.64 15.04
N SER A 121 20.72 -17.33 16.05
CA SER A 121 21.20 -18.71 15.98
C SER A 121 20.63 -19.55 17.12
N PRO A 122 20.65 -20.89 17.05
CA PRO A 122 20.30 -21.73 18.18
C PRO A 122 21.12 -21.32 19.41
N GLY A 123 20.49 -21.22 20.57
CA GLY A 123 21.13 -20.75 21.80
C GLY A 123 21.13 -19.22 21.99
N SER A 124 20.75 -18.41 20.97
CA SER A 124 20.66 -16.95 21.12
C SER A 124 19.63 -16.57 22.19
N TYR A 125 19.96 -15.57 23.00
CA TYR A 125 19.00 -14.95 23.91
C TYR A 125 18.26 -13.82 23.20
N VAL A 126 16.94 -13.89 23.19
CA VAL A 126 16.06 -12.87 22.60
C VAL A 126 15.10 -12.34 23.66
N GLN A 127 14.79 -11.06 23.57
CA GLN A 127 13.82 -10.37 24.42
C GLN A 127 12.72 -9.76 23.53
N SER A 128 11.67 -9.28 24.15
CA SER A 128 10.65 -8.52 23.40
C SER A 128 11.30 -7.30 22.72
N GLY A 129 11.11 -7.20 21.40
CA GLY A 129 11.74 -6.16 20.56
C GLY A 129 13.07 -6.57 19.91
N THR A 130 13.61 -7.76 20.18
CA THR A 130 14.81 -8.25 19.48
C THR A 130 14.44 -8.62 18.04
N GLU A 131 15.17 -8.07 17.07
CA GLU A 131 15.04 -8.44 15.66
C GLU A 131 15.63 -9.85 15.44
N VAL A 132 14.85 -10.71 14.81
CA VAL A 132 15.25 -12.10 14.55
C VAL A 132 15.58 -12.37 13.07
N ALA A 133 14.99 -11.57 12.18
CA ALA A 133 15.22 -11.65 10.73
C ALA A 133 14.80 -10.37 10.02
N THR A 134 15.39 -10.15 8.84
CA THR A 134 14.89 -9.19 7.85
C THR A 134 14.17 -9.96 6.75
N LEU A 135 12.88 -9.64 6.56
CA LEU A 135 12.00 -10.30 5.59
C LEU A 135 11.46 -9.27 4.59
N TYR A 136 11.45 -9.63 3.30
CA TYR A 136 10.75 -8.87 2.27
C TYR A 136 9.50 -9.63 1.83
N SER A 137 8.39 -8.90 1.62
CA SER A 137 7.18 -9.49 1.06
C SER A 137 7.44 -9.95 -0.38
N THR A 138 6.85 -11.09 -0.75
CA THR A 138 6.88 -11.60 -2.11
C THR A 138 5.61 -11.29 -2.90
N ASP A 139 4.63 -10.60 -2.28
CA ASP A 139 3.36 -10.27 -2.93
C ASP A 139 3.53 -9.20 -4.00
N HIS A 140 4.25 -8.13 -3.68
CA HIS A 140 4.60 -7.08 -4.64
C HIS A 140 5.86 -6.34 -4.17
N VAL A 141 6.54 -5.71 -5.13
CA VAL A 141 7.61 -4.75 -4.86
C VAL A 141 7.08 -3.33 -5.09
N GLU A 142 7.40 -2.42 -4.18
CA GLU A 142 7.09 -1.00 -4.32
C GLU A 142 8.31 -0.23 -4.81
N ILE A 143 8.09 0.63 -5.80
CA ILE A 143 9.09 1.52 -6.39
C ILE A 143 8.63 2.95 -6.16
N SER A 144 9.42 3.72 -5.43
CA SER A 144 9.13 5.13 -5.18
C SER A 144 9.77 6.00 -6.25
N VAL A 145 8.95 6.75 -6.98
CA VAL A 145 9.38 7.67 -8.03
C VAL A 145 9.04 9.09 -7.60
N ALA A 146 10.06 9.91 -7.42
CA ALA A 146 9.91 11.33 -7.08
C ALA A 146 9.72 12.15 -8.36
N LEU A 147 8.60 12.86 -8.48
CA LEU A 147 8.22 13.65 -9.64
C LEU A 147 8.23 15.14 -9.32
N SER A 148 8.76 15.95 -10.24
CA SER A 148 8.68 17.40 -10.19
C SER A 148 7.24 17.90 -10.41
N ALA A 149 6.96 19.15 -10.08
CA ALA A 149 5.66 19.77 -10.30
C ALA A 149 5.23 19.75 -11.79
N GLN A 150 6.19 19.87 -12.71
CA GLN A 150 5.94 19.83 -14.14
C GLN A 150 5.56 18.42 -14.60
N GLU A 151 6.30 17.41 -14.21
CA GLU A 151 5.98 16.00 -14.52
C GLU A 151 4.64 15.61 -13.93
N TRP A 152 4.37 16.04 -12.69
CA TRP A 152 3.10 15.81 -12.02
C TRP A 152 1.90 16.40 -12.78
N SER A 153 2.05 17.57 -13.39
CA SER A 153 0.98 18.23 -14.16
C SER A 153 0.56 17.44 -15.41
N ASN A 154 1.42 16.55 -15.90
CA ASN A 154 1.16 15.70 -17.05
C ASN A 154 0.44 14.40 -16.71
N LEU A 155 0.31 14.08 -15.42
CA LEU A 155 -0.38 12.88 -14.96
C LEU A 155 -1.89 13.06 -14.91
N PRO A 156 -2.65 11.95 -14.89
CA PRO A 156 -4.09 11.98 -14.62
C PRO A 156 -4.43 12.52 -13.23
N SER A 157 -5.72 12.66 -12.97
CA SER A 157 -6.19 13.07 -11.64
C SER A 157 -5.81 12.05 -10.55
N LEU A 158 -5.69 12.53 -9.30
CA LEU A 158 -5.37 11.67 -8.15
C LEU A 158 -6.35 10.50 -7.97
N SER A 159 -7.62 10.69 -8.32
CA SER A 159 -8.62 9.63 -8.24
C SER A 159 -8.33 8.49 -9.23
N VAL A 160 -7.85 8.82 -10.42
CA VAL A 160 -7.44 7.83 -11.42
C VAL A 160 -6.15 7.13 -10.99
N LEU A 161 -5.14 7.88 -10.57
CA LEU A 161 -3.87 7.32 -10.11
C LEU A 161 -4.06 6.37 -8.91
N ASN A 162 -4.87 6.76 -7.93
CA ASN A 162 -5.13 5.94 -6.74
C ASN A 162 -6.12 4.78 -6.98
N SER A 163 -6.58 4.57 -8.21
CA SER A 163 -7.39 3.39 -8.55
C SER A 163 -6.61 2.08 -8.55
N GLY A 164 -5.27 2.13 -8.49
CA GLY A 164 -4.38 0.97 -8.55
C GLY A 164 -4.37 0.26 -9.92
N LYS A 165 -4.69 0.99 -11.00
CA LYS A 165 -4.82 0.42 -12.36
C LYS A 165 -4.05 1.20 -13.44
N TRP A 166 -3.47 2.35 -13.10
CA TRP A 166 -2.75 3.15 -14.10
C TRP A 166 -1.45 2.44 -14.49
N PRO A 167 -1.29 2.09 -15.77
CA PRO A 167 -0.19 1.24 -16.21
C PRO A 167 1.15 1.97 -16.12
N VAL A 168 2.19 1.22 -15.79
CA VAL A 168 3.57 1.68 -15.76
C VAL A 168 4.46 0.58 -16.31
N THR A 169 5.36 0.92 -17.21
CA THR A 169 6.43 0.02 -17.65
C THR A 169 7.68 0.31 -16.83
N VAL A 170 8.16 -0.72 -16.15
CA VAL A 170 9.39 -0.66 -15.34
C VAL A 170 10.50 -1.34 -16.13
N THR A 171 11.62 -0.67 -16.36
CA THR A 171 12.76 -1.21 -17.13
C THR A 171 14.01 -1.20 -16.30
N SER A 172 14.76 -2.30 -16.31
CA SER A 172 16.06 -2.36 -15.65
C SER A 172 17.07 -1.45 -16.34
N VAL A 173 17.82 -0.70 -15.56
CA VAL A 173 18.92 0.15 -16.07
C VAL A 173 20.10 -0.69 -16.58
N GLU A 174 20.30 -1.90 -16.02
CA GLU A 174 21.49 -2.71 -16.28
C GLU A 174 21.36 -3.61 -17.52
N ASN A 175 20.16 -4.18 -17.75
CA ASN A 175 20.02 -5.28 -18.73
C ASN A 175 18.80 -5.16 -19.66
N SER A 176 18.14 -4.01 -19.68
CA SER A 176 16.97 -3.71 -20.55
C SER A 176 15.77 -4.66 -20.37
N HIS A 177 15.73 -5.46 -19.30
CA HIS A 177 14.53 -6.21 -18.95
C HIS A 177 13.41 -5.26 -18.57
N SER A 178 12.19 -5.59 -18.94
CA SER A 178 11.02 -4.76 -18.64
C SER A 178 9.91 -5.56 -17.98
N TRP A 179 9.21 -4.92 -17.07
CA TRP A 179 8.09 -5.48 -16.32
C TRP A 179 6.90 -4.55 -16.40
N GLN A 180 5.71 -5.13 -16.33
CA GLN A 180 4.48 -4.36 -16.22
C GLN A 180 4.15 -4.14 -14.75
N GLY A 181 3.99 -2.88 -14.39
CA GLY A 181 3.55 -2.44 -13.09
C GLY A 181 2.35 -1.52 -13.20
N TYR A 182 1.93 -1.00 -12.10
CA TYR A 182 0.84 -0.02 -12.03
C TYR A 182 1.09 0.97 -10.90
N VAL A 183 0.46 2.13 -10.99
CA VAL A 183 0.47 3.10 -9.90
C VAL A 183 -0.37 2.55 -8.75
N LEU A 184 0.26 2.25 -7.63
CA LEU A 184 -0.40 1.77 -6.42
C LEU A 184 -1.04 2.92 -5.66
N ARG A 185 -0.29 4.01 -5.47
CA ARG A 185 -0.76 5.22 -4.79
C ARG A 185 0.10 6.43 -5.13
N ALA A 186 -0.50 7.58 -5.00
CA ALA A 186 0.15 8.87 -5.10
C ALA A 186 0.26 9.49 -3.69
N GLU A 187 1.45 9.81 -3.25
CA GLU A 187 1.64 10.49 -1.98
C GLU A 187 1.11 11.93 -2.05
N GLN A 188 0.44 12.38 -0.98
CA GLN A 188 -0.14 13.72 -0.92
C GLN A 188 0.78 14.74 -0.25
N SER A 189 1.92 14.30 0.26
CA SER A 189 2.94 15.15 0.86
C SER A 189 3.98 15.56 -0.17
N LEU A 190 4.52 16.77 -0.01
CA LEU A 190 5.68 17.25 -0.73
C LEU A 190 6.93 17.01 0.13
N ASN A 191 7.98 16.50 -0.47
CA ASN A 191 9.29 16.51 0.17
C ASN A 191 9.73 17.97 0.36
N GLN A 192 10.08 18.35 1.58
CA GLN A 192 10.38 19.75 1.92
C GLN A 192 11.68 20.27 1.27
N GLU A 193 12.64 19.39 1.03
CA GLU A 193 13.94 19.75 0.45
C GLU A 193 13.86 19.82 -1.07
N THR A 194 13.31 18.78 -1.71
CA THR A 194 13.30 18.67 -3.17
C THR A 194 12.04 19.26 -3.81
N ARG A 195 10.98 19.52 -3.03
CA ARG A 195 9.63 19.92 -3.48
C ARG A 195 9.00 18.96 -4.48
N GLN A 196 9.46 17.74 -4.49
CA GLN A 196 8.91 16.66 -5.32
C GLN A 196 7.81 15.90 -4.58
N ARG A 197 6.93 15.27 -5.34
CA ARG A 197 5.90 14.34 -4.84
C ARG A 197 6.22 12.95 -5.29
N SER A 198 6.06 11.99 -4.38
CA SER A 198 6.32 10.59 -4.70
C SER A 198 5.09 9.91 -5.29
N LEU A 199 5.33 9.12 -6.32
CA LEU A 199 4.39 8.17 -6.88
C LEU A 199 4.90 6.78 -6.56
N ILE A 200 4.06 5.94 -5.95
CA ILE A 200 4.43 4.58 -5.61
C ILE A 200 3.87 3.64 -6.67
N ILE A 201 4.76 2.93 -7.32
CA ILE A 201 4.47 1.95 -8.35
C ILE A 201 4.60 0.57 -7.74
N ALA A 202 3.72 -0.35 -8.09
CA ALA A 202 3.80 -1.75 -7.70
C ALA A 202 4.01 -2.67 -8.90
N VAL A 203 4.80 -3.72 -8.68
CA VAL A 203 4.90 -4.88 -9.58
C VAL A 203 4.55 -6.11 -8.76
N ASP A 204 3.48 -6.79 -9.14
CA ASP A 204 2.97 -7.96 -8.42
C ASP A 204 3.84 -9.18 -8.65
N LYS A 205 4.00 -9.97 -7.57
CA LYS A 205 4.74 -11.24 -7.56
C LYS A 205 6.10 -11.15 -8.28
N PRO A 206 6.96 -10.19 -7.90
CA PRO A 206 8.16 -9.82 -8.66
C PRO A 206 9.14 -10.98 -8.84
N LEU A 207 9.10 -11.96 -7.96
CA LEU A 207 9.97 -13.14 -8.02
C LEU A 207 9.36 -14.33 -8.79
N ASP A 208 8.10 -14.22 -9.26
CA ASP A 208 7.39 -15.27 -10.00
C ASP A 208 7.26 -14.95 -11.49
N ILE A 209 7.64 -13.76 -11.90
CA ILE A 209 7.68 -13.31 -13.30
C ILE A 209 9.03 -13.65 -13.92
N GLU A 210 9.11 -13.75 -15.25
CA GLU A 210 10.34 -14.04 -15.96
C GLU A 210 10.67 -12.91 -16.95
N PRO A 211 11.82 -12.26 -16.81
CA PRO A 211 12.83 -12.44 -15.76
C PRO A 211 12.35 -11.92 -14.39
N ALA A 212 12.86 -12.53 -13.31
CA ALA A 212 12.50 -12.09 -11.95
C ALA A 212 13.01 -10.66 -11.64
N LEU A 213 12.18 -9.88 -10.95
CA LEU A 213 12.57 -8.56 -10.45
C LEU A 213 12.98 -8.67 -8.98
N PHE A 214 14.28 -8.59 -8.72
CA PHE A 214 14.81 -8.67 -7.36
C PHE A 214 14.74 -7.34 -6.62
N PRO A 215 14.45 -7.35 -5.31
CA PRO A 215 14.59 -6.16 -4.48
C PRO A 215 16.01 -5.58 -4.57
N GLY A 216 16.12 -4.25 -4.69
CA GLY A 216 17.39 -3.55 -4.84
C GLY A 216 17.85 -3.37 -6.30
N THR A 217 17.13 -3.89 -7.29
CA THR A 217 17.40 -3.63 -8.71
C THR A 217 17.13 -2.16 -9.04
N PHE A 218 18.10 -1.50 -9.71
CA PHE A 218 17.90 -0.16 -10.25
C PHE A 218 17.02 -0.20 -11.49
N VAL A 219 15.93 0.57 -11.45
CA VAL A 219 14.93 0.57 -12.51
C VAL A 219 14.56 1.99 -12.92
N GLU A 220 14.15 2.12 -14.17
CA GLU A 220 13.51 3.31 -14.73
C GLU A 220 12.02 3.02 -14.91
N ALA A 221 11.17 3.93 -14.42
CA ALA A 221 9.72 3.80 -14.55
C ALA A 221 9.21 4.70 -15.69
N HIS A 222 8.61 4.09 -16.68
CA HIS A 222 7.92 4.79 -17.76
C HIS A 222 6.42 4.86 -17.45
N ILE A 223 5.96 6.05 -17.08
CA ILE A 223 4.58 6.31 -16.65
C ILE A 223 3.85 7.03 -17.75
N GLU A 224 2.73 6.46 -18.21
CA GLU A 224 1.90 7.12 -19.21
C GLU A 224 1.27 8.40 -18.64
N GLY A 225 1.33 9.49 -19.40
CA GLY A 225 0.68 10.74 -19.07
C GLY A 225 -0.82 10.70 -19.32
N ARG A 226 -1.51 11.80 -19.02
CA ARG A 226 -2.92 11.96 -19.35
C ARG A 226 -3.09 12.20 -20.85
N ASP A 227 -4.15 11.67 -21.43
CA ASP A 227 -4.55 12.00 -22.78
C ASP A 227 -5.04 13.45 -22.87
N ILE A 228 -4.50 14.18 -23.81
CA ILE A 228 -4.91 15.56 -24.10
C ILE A 228 -5.50 15.59 -25.52
N ALA A 229 -6.80 15.75 -25.58
CA ALA A 229 -7.49 15.88 -26.87
C ALA A 229 -7.36 17.29 -27.47
N GLY A 230 -7.47 17.42 -28.78
CA GLY A 230 -7.54 18.72 -29.46
C GLY A 230 -6.22 19.48 -29.48
N VAL A 231 -5.08 18.79 -29.41
CA VAL A 231 -3.76 19.42 -29.51
C VAL A 231 -3.22 19.38 -30.94
N TRP A 232 -2.50 20.43 -31.31
CA TRP A 232 -1.72 20.42 -32.54
C TRP A 232 -0.31 19.96 -32.28
N LYS A 233 0.17 19.04 -33.11
CA LYS A 233 1.57 18.62 -33.14
C LYS A 233 2.29 19.42 -34.22
N LEU A 234 3.24 20.23 -33.82
CA LEU A 234 4.01 21.07 -34.72
C LEU A 234 5.51 20.81 -34.53
N PRO A 235 6.34 20.99 -35.57
CA PRO A 235 7.79 21.00 -35.36
C PRO A 235 8.20 22.16 -34.45
N THR A 236 9.24 21.97 -33.67
CA THR A 236 9.72 23.00 -32.72
C THR A 236 10.04 24.35 -33.42
N SER A 237 10.45 24.30 -34.68
CA SER A 237 10.73 25.47 -35.53
C SER A 237 9.50 26.32 -35.83
N ALA A 238 8.29 25.79 -35.71
CA ALA A 238 7.05 26.52 -35.95
C ALA A 238 6.70 27.55 -34.85
N LEU A 239 7.31 27.42 -33.67
CA LEU A 239 7.18 28.37 -32.58
C LEU A 239 8.22 29.49 -32.72
N SER A 240 7.76 30.71 -32.87
CA SER A 240 8.66 31.86 -32.91
C SER A 240 9.31 32.12 -31.57
N GLN A 241 10.41 32.87 -31.56
CA GLN A 241 11.08 33.29 -30.29
C GLN A 241 10.20 34.10 -29.35
N ARG A 242 9.08 34.65 -29.88
CA ARG A 242 8.09 35.40 -29.10
C ARG A 242 6.94 34.55 -28.56
N GLY A 243 6.98 33.22 -28.76
CA GLY A 243 5.91 32.34 -28.35
C GLY A 243 4.66 32.43 -29.24
N GLU A 244 4.84 32.78 -30.53
CA GLU A 244 3.76 32.93 -31.50
C GLU A 244 3.82 31.80 -32.53
N VAL A 245 2.66 31.29 -32.95
CA VAL A 245 2.50 30.38 -34.07
C VAL A 245 1.77 31.12 -35.17
N TRP A 246 2.34 31.05 -36.40
CA TRP A 246 1.82 31.70 -37.58
C TRP A 246 1.09 30.69 -38.45
N TYR A 247 -0.06 31.08 -38.97
CA TYR A 247 -0.89 30.26 -39.87
C TYR A 247 -1.48 31.08 -41.01
N VAL A 248 -1.87 30.40 -42.08
CA VAL A 248 -2.53 31.04 -43.23
C VAL A 248 -4.03 30.90 -43.05
N SER A 249 -4.73 32.02 -43.03
CA SER A 249 -6.20 32.06 -42.98
C SER A 249 -6.85 31.68 -44.30
N ALA A 250 -8.16 31.45 -44.27
CA ALA A 250 -8.95 31.14 -45.51
C ALA A 250 -8.84 32.21 -46.59
N ASP A 251 -8.54 33.46 -46.21
CA ASP A 251 -8.37 34.61 -47.10
C ASP A 251 -6.95 34.72 -47.68
N ASN A 252 -6.13 33.68 -47.53
CA ASN A 252 -4.70 33.65 -47.89
C ASN A 252 -3.88 34.78 -47.25
N THR A 253 -4.21 35.15 -46.04
CA THR A 253 -3.45 36.14 -45.28
C THR A 253 -2.80 35.48 -44.05
N LEU A 254 -1.61 36.01 -43.65
CA LEU A 254 -0.95 35.57 -42.46
C LEU A 254 -1.65 36.06 -41.18
N LYS A 255 -1.92 35.13 -40.29
CA LYS A 255 -2.41 35.41 -38.95
C LYS A 255 -1.51 34.70 -37.93
N LYS A 256 -1.54 35.18 -36.69
CA LYS A 256 -0.77 34.59 -35.59
C LYS A 256 -1.60 34.51 -34.33
N PHE A 257 -1.21 33.62 -33.46
CA PHE A 257 -1.67 33.59 -32.07
C PHE A 257 -0.53 33.25 -31.12
N SER A 258 -0.61 33.79 -29.94
CA SER A 258 0.36 33.46 -28.87
C SER A 258 -0.02 32.17 -28.18
N THR A 259 0.96 31.32 -27.94
CA THR A 259 0.77 30.05 -27.26
C THR A 259 2.03 29.65 -26.52
N SER A 260 1.89 28.77 -25.54
CA SER A 260 3.00 28.08 -24.90
C SER A 260 2.84 26.58 -25.14
N PRO A 261 3.90 25.84 -25.43
CA PRO A 261 3.82 24.40 -25.54
C PRO A 261 3.30 23.76 -24.25
N LEU A 262 2.33 22.85 -24.37
CA LEU A 262 1.91 22.00 -23.26
C LEU A 262 3.03 21.03 -22.89
N PHE A 263 3.68 20.47 -23.90
CA PHE A 263 4.91 19.67 -23.78
C PHE A 263 5.63 19.60 -25.11
N SER A 264 6.87 19.11 -25.10
CA SER A 264 7.68 18.86 -26.27
C SER A 264 8.22 17.43 -26.27
N SER A 265 8.26 16.78 -27.42
CA SER A 265 8.80 15.43 -27.58
C SER A 265 9.38 15.22 -28.97
N ARG A 266 10.55 14.63 -29.05
CA ARG A 266 11.22 14.21 -30.31
C ARG A 266 11.24 15.28 -31.40
N GLY A 267 11.58 16.53 -31.06
CA GLY A 267 11.65 17.62 -32.02
C GLY A 267 10.31 18.24 -32.43
N SER A 268 9.23 17.83 -31.79
CA SER A 268 7.88 18.39 -31.94
C SER A 268 7.42 19.07 -30.66
N ILE A 269 6.61 20.11 -30.82
CA ILE A 269 5.85 20.75 -29.75
C ILE A 269 4.38 20.42 -29.89
N TYR A 270 3.70 20.34 -28.75
CA TYR A 270 2.26 20.12 -28.66
C TYR A 270 1.62 21.32 -28.01
N ILE A 271 0.71 21.96 -28.72
CA ILE A 271 0.06 23.21 -28.31
C ILE A 271 -1.46 23.06 -28.32
N ALA A 272 -2.13 23.81 -27.46
CA ALA A 272 -3.59 23.97 -27.58
C ALA A 272 -3.88 25.07 -28.63
N PRO A 273 -4.59 24.76 -29.71
CA PRO A 273 -5.06 25.80 -30.65
C PRO A 273 -6.09 26.69 -29.96
N PRO A 274 -6.26 27.96 -30.37
CA PRO A 274 -7.35 28.80 -29.91
C PRO A 274 -8.69 28.19 -30.32
N GLU A 275 -9.74 28.45 -29.52
CA GLU A 275 -11.09 27.90 -29.77
C GLU A 275 -11.62 28.11 -31.19
N SER A 276 -11.30 29.26 -31.79
CA SER A 276 -11.65 29.58 -33.18
C SER A 276 -11.03 28.66 -34.22
N LEU A 277 -9.96 27.95 -33.85
CA LEU A 277 -9.22 27.03 -34.76
C LEU A 277 -9.25 25.57 -34.29
N ALA A 278 -9.93 25.25 -33.19
CA ALA A 278 -9.95 23.93 -32.60
C ALA A 278 -10.40 22.81 -33.56
N ASN A 279 -11.33 23.12 -34.46
CA ASN A 279 -11.85 22.18 -35.49
C ASN A 279 -11.44 22.53 -36.91
N ALA A 280 -10.50 23.48 -37.11
CA ALA A 280 -10.08 23.93 -38.40
C ALA A 280 -8.78 23.24 -38.84
N THR A 281 -8.70 22.86 -40.11
CA THR A 281 -7.44 22.46 -40.74
C THR A 281 -6.86 23.68 -41.43
N VAL A 282 -5.80 24.22 -40.90
CA VAL A 282 -5.13 25.42 -41.45
C VAL A 282 -3.65 25.16 -41.70
N PRO A 283 -3.07 25.69 -42.77
CA PRO A 283 -1.63 25.61 -42.97
C PRO A 283 -0.88 26.43 -41.90
N VAL A 284 0.09 25.80 -41.25
CA VAL A 284 0.93 26.40 -40.20
C VAL A 284 2.35 26.59 -40.77
N LEU A 285 2.96 27.74 -40.52
CA LEU A 285 4.34 28.00 -40.91
C LEU A 285 5.32 27.21 -40.08
N VAL A 286 6.14 26.38 -40.75
CA VAL A 286 7.15 25.53 -40.09
C VAL A 286 8.37 26.33 -39.58
N SER A 287 8.68 27.46 -40.24
CA SER A 287 9.83 28.31 -39.91
C SER A 287 9.46 29.78 -40.16
N PRO A 288 8.77 30.42 -39.18
CA PRO A 288 8.35 31.81 -39.35
C PRO A 288 9.58 32.75 -39.31
N LEU A 289 9.60 33.69 -40.26
CA LEU A 289 10.64 34.73 -40.31
C LEU A 289 10.23 35.93 -39.45
N ASN A 290 11.21 36.62 -38.89
CA ASN A 290 10.99 37.82 -38.06
C ASN A 290 10.42 39.03 -38.86
N SER A 291 10.44 38.95 -40.17
CA SER A 291 9.95 40.02 -41.08
C SER A 291 8.47 39.88 -41.42
N TYR A 292 7.78 38.81 -40.99
CA TYR A 292 6.39 38.63 -41.31
C TYR A 292 5.50 39.60 -40.53
N LEU A 293 4.49 40.15 -41.24
CA LEU A 293 3.51 41.04 -40.67
C LEU A 293 2.13 40.37 -40.77
N GLU A 294 1.33 40.56 -39.75
CA GLU A 294 -0.06 40.09 -39.74
C GLU A 294 -0.86 40.77 -40.86
N GLY A 295 -1.66 40.00 -41.61
CA GLY A 295 -2.41 40.49 -42.75
C GLY A 295 -1.67 40.43 -44.10
N MET A 296 -0.39 40.01 -44.14
CA MET A 296 0.33 39.81 -45.39
C MET A 296 -0.33 38.74 -46.24
N ALA A 297 -0.55 39.04 -47.55
CA ALA A 297 -1.02 38.05 -48.50
C ALA A 297 0.11 37.04 -48.81
N VAL A 298 -0.20 35.76 -48.72
CA VAL A 298 0.76 34.66 -48.92
C VAL A 298 0.14 33.50 -49.72
N THR A 299 1.00 32.71 -50.33
CA THR A 299 0.61 31.42 -50.89
C THR A 299 1.29 30.32 -50.07
N ALA A 300 0.49 29.42 -49.49
CA ALA A 300 1.01 28.30 -48.75
C ALA A 300 1.67 27.29 -49.72
N VAL A 301 2.90 26.88 -49.38
CA VAL A 301 3.63 25.80 -50.04
C VAL A 301 3.85 24.69 -49.06
N GLU A 302 3.42 23.49 -49.42
CA GLU A 302 3.54 22.33 -48.54
C GLU A 302 5.01 21.86 -48.47
N VAL A 303 5.54 21.72 -47.28
CA VAL A 303 6.89 21.20 -47.08
C VAL A 303 6.77 19.72 -46.80
N SER A 304 7.21 18.88 -47.76
CA SER A 304 7.32 17.43 -47.52
C SER A 304 8.39 17.16 -46.45
N GLN A 305 7.98 16.54 -45.36
CA GLN A 305 8.93 16.04 -44.35
C GLN A 305 9.68 14.85 -44.96
N SER A 306 11.01 14.99 -45.03
CA SER A 306 11.91 13.89 -45.38
C SER A 306 12.21 13.08 -44.14
#